data_a8fc8cf663fb6d4e2d19021c40bb7a12
#
_entry.id   a8fc8cf663fb6d4e2d19021c40bb7a12
#
_cell.length_a   1.000
_cell.length_b   1.000
_cell.length_c   1.000
_cell.angle_alpha   90.00
_cell.angle_beta   90.00
_cell.angle_gamma   90.00
#
_symmetry.space_group_name_H-M   'P 1'
#
loop_
_entity.id
_entity.type
_entity.pdbx_description
1 polymer ?
#
loop_
_entity_poly.entity_id
_entity_poly.type
_entity_poly.pdbx_seq_one_letter_code
_entity_poly.pdbx_strand_id
1 'polypeptide(L)'
;MATLYVMIGVPGSGKSTFAKEHPWIDVVCPDEIRQELFGDAENQEQGNKVFQIAFNRARKLLDAGQDVIFDSTNVRRKYRKDYFKKFPNVTKVAVFVNTPIDECKRRNAGRDRKVPDEVITRMAKNLNPPTYDEGWQEIIEIS
;
A
#
# COMPACT_ATOMS: atom_id res chain seq x y z
N MET A 1 -18.53 -8.80 -7.62
CA MET A 1 -17.37 -8.16 -8.24
C MET A 1 -16.30 -7.91 -7.18
N ALA A 2 -15.06 -8.26 -7.48
CA ALA A 2 -13.97 -8.09 -6.52
C ALA A 2 -13.57 -6.63 -6.37
N THR A 3 -13.07 -6.29 -5.19
CA THR A 3 -12.62 -4.95 -4.83
C THR A 3 -11.12 -4.95 -4.52
N LEU A 4 -10.42 -3.98 -5.09
CA LEU A 4 -9.02 -3.71 -4.78
C LEU A 4 -8.95 -2.54 -3.79
N TYR A 5 -8.45 -2.83 -2.60
CA TYR A 5 -8.19 -1.81 -1.58
C TYR A 5 -6.74 -1.40 -1.67
N VAL A 6 -6.48 -0.15 -2.00
CA VAL A 6 -5.12 0.39 -2.13
C VAL A 6 -4.80 1.20 -0.88
N MET A 7 -3.85 0.72 -0.10
CA MET A 7 -3.42 1.42 1.11
C MET A 7 -2.57 2.63 0.74
N ILE A 8 -2.78 3.73 1.43
CA ILE A 8 -2.02 4.97 1.24
C ILE A 8 -1.62 5.48 2.62
N GLY A 9 -0.33 5.58 2.86
CA GLY A 9 0.18 6.06 4.15
C GLY A 9 1.68 5.83 4.27
N VAL A 10 2.33 6.66 5.09
CA VAL A 10 3.77 6.53 5.33
C VAL A 10 4.06 5.32 6.24
N PRO A 11 5.32 4.84 6.30
CA PRO A 11 5.69 3.78 7.24
C PRO A 11 5.33 4.17 8.68
N GLY A 12 4.78 3.23 9.44
CA GLY A 12 4.37 3.48 10.83
C GLY A 12 3.01 4.13 10.98
N SER A 13 2.29 4.40 9.89
CA SER A 13 0.97 5.05 9.96
C SER A 13 -0.15 4.14 10.50
N GLY A 14 0.04 2.82 10.44
CA GLY A 14 -0.98 1.87 10.89
C GLY A 14 -1.68 1.13 9.76
N LYS A 15 -1.10 1.09 8.56
CA LYS A 15 -1.69 0.38 7.42
C LYS A 15 -1.97 -1.09 7.72
N SER A 16 -1.07 -1.76 8.44
CA SER A 16 -1.24 -3.17 8.79
C SER A 16 -2.45 -3.41 9.70
N THR A 17 -2.87 -2.41 10.46
CA THR A 17 -4.05 -2.52 11.32
C THR A 17 -5.31 -2.76 10.50
N PHE A 18 -5.46 -2.06 9.38
CA PHE A 18 -6.59 -2.27 8.47
C PHE A 18 -6.65 -3.72 7.99
N ALA A 19 -5.49 -4.27 7.57
CA ALA A 19 -5.42 -5.66 7.12
C ALA A 19 -5.77 -6.64 8.24
N LYS A 20 -5.32 -6.38 9.46
CA LYS A 20 -5.63 -7.24 10.63
C LYS A 20 -7.11 -7.22 10.98
N GLU A 21 -7.77 -6.10 10.78
CA GLU A 21 -9.21 -5.95 11.02
C GLU A 21 -10.05 -6.61 9.93
N HIS A 22 -9.44 -6.97 8.79
CA HIS A 22 -10.11 -7.59 7.65
C HIS A 22 -9.39 -8.88 7.26
N PRO A 23 -9.30 -9.87 8.19
CA PRO A 23 -8.50 -11.08 7.95
C PRO A 23 -9.01 -11.97 6.83
N TRP A 24 -10.25 -11.75 6.38
CA TRP A 24 -10.85 -12.49 5.26
C TRP A 24 -10.41 -11.95 3.89
N ILE A 25 -9.63 -10.85 3.83
CA ILE A 25 -9.16 -10.25 2.59
C ILE A 25 -7.69 -10.60 2.41
N ASP A 26 -7.31 -11.08 1.22
CA ASP A 26 -5.92 -11.38 0.89
C ASP A 26 -5.09 -10.11 0.78
N VAL A 27 -3.87 -10.14 1.31
CA VAL A 27 -2.95 -9.02 1.27
C VAL A 27 -1.83 -9.31 0.29
N VAL A 28 -1.57 -8.35 -0.61
CA VAL A 28 -0.40 -8.35 -1.48
C VAL A 28 0.51 -7.20 -1.03
N CYS A 29 1.72 -7.51 -0.61
CA CYS A 29 2.66 -6.55 -0.04
C CYS A 29 4.01 -6.65 -0.75
N PRO A 30 4.43 -5.61 -1.51
CA PRO A 30 5.73 -5.63 -2.17
C PRO A 30 6.92 -5.86 -1.22
N ASP A 31 6.86 -5.34 0.00
CA ASP A 31 7.93 -5.55 0.97
C ASP A 31 8.07 -7.02 1.36
N GLU A 32 6.96 -7.73 1.51
CA GLU A 32 6.99 -9.18 1.78
C GLU A 32 7.54 -9.95 0.59
N ILE A 33 7.23 -9.52 -0.62
CA ILE A 33 7.78 -10.12 -1.84
C ILE A 33 9.29 -9.92 -1.91
N ARG A 34 9.78 -8.73 -1.55
CA ARG A 34 11.22 -8.48 -1.47
C ARG A 34 11.88 -9.42 -0.47
N GLN A 35 11.25 -9.64 0.67
CA GLN A 35 11.75 -10.57 1.68
C GLN A 35 11.82 -11.99 1.14
N GLU A 36 10.79 -12.45 0.44
CA GLU A 36 10.75 -13.78 -0.16
C GLU A 36 11.86 -13.98 -1.20
N LEU A 37 12.07 -12.98 -2.07
CA LEU A 37 13.00 -13.10 -3.21
C LEU A 37 14.45 -12.84 -2.83
N PHE A 38 14.70 -11.91 -1.92
CA PHE A 38 16.06 -11.43 -1.63
C PHE A 38 16.47 -11.62 -0.16
N GLY A 39 15.55 -12.09 0.69
CA GLY A 39 15.81 -12.22 2.12
C GLY A 39 15.92 -10.88 2.84
N ASP A 40 15.52 -9.78 2.19
CA ASP A 40 15.64 -8.42 2.72
C ASP A 40 14.51 -7.54 2.19
N ALA A 41 13.58 -7.19 3.07
CA ALA A 41 12.44 -6.34 2.71
C ALA A 41 12.85 -4.92 2.29
N GLU A 42 14.06 -4.49 2.65
CA GLU A 42 14.57 -3.17 2.30
C GLU A 42 15.35 -3.14 0.98
N ASN A 43 15.53 -4.29 0.33
CA ASN A 43 16.27 -4.36 -0.92
C ASN A 43 15.47 -3.67 -2.03
N GLN A 44 16.04 -2.59 -2.57
CA GLN A 44 15.41 -1.81 -3.64
C GLN A 44 15.87 -2.21 -5.04
N GLU A 45 16.78 -3.18 -5.14
CA GLU A 45 17.18 -3.71 -6.44
C GLU A 45 15.99 -4.40 -7.08
N GLN A 46 15.84 -4.27 -8.38
CA GLN A 46 14.76 -4.88 -9.14
C GLN A 46 13.35 -4.50 -8.61
N GLY A 47 13.18 -3.25 -8.15
CA GLY A 47 11.90 -2.76 -7.66
C GLY A 47 10.77 -2.93 -8.66
N ASN A 48 11.02 -2.72 -9.96
CA ASN A 48 10.02 -2.92 -11.02
C ASN A 48 9.57 -4.36 -11.10
N LYS A 49 10.49 -5.32 -10.93
CA LYS A 49 10.16 -6.76 -10.94
C LYS A 49 9.29 -7.12 -9.74
N VAL A 50 9.59 -6.58 -8.57
CA VAL A 50 8.81 -6.82 -7.36
C VAL A 50 7.37 -6.34 -7.54
N PHE A 51 7.19 -5.11 -8.06
CA PHE A 51 5.84 -4.58 -8.31
C PHE A 51 5.12 -5.36 -9.40
N GLN A 52 5.82 -5.81 -10.43
CA GLN A 52 5.21 -6.65 -11.47
C GLN A 52 4.67 -7.95 -10.86
N ILE A 53 5.44 -8.59 -9.98
CA ILE A 53 5.00 -9.80 -9.28
C ILE A 53 3.77 -9.48 -8.40
N ALA A 54 3.82 -8.36 -7.68
CA ALA A 54 2.71 -7.94 -6.83
C ALA A 54 1.43 -7.70 -7.63
N PHE A 55 1.52 -6.99 -8.76
CA PHE A 55 0.38 -6.76 -9.63
C PHE A 55 -0.17 -8.07 -10.21
N ASN A 56 0.70 -9.00 -10.58
CA ASN A 56 0.27 -10.29 -11.10
C ASN A 56 -0.44 -11.14 -10.05
N ARG A 57 0.04 -11.13 -8.80
CA ARG A 57 -0.63 -11.82 -7.69
C ARG A 57 -2.01 -11.22 -7.41
N ALA A 58 -2.10 -9.89 -7.39
CA ALA A 58 -3.37 -9.20 -7.20
C ALA A 58 -4.35 -9.54 -8.32
N ARG A 59 -3.88 -9.55 -9.57
CA ARG A 59 -4.74 -9.87 -10.71
C ARG A 59 -5.33 -11.27 -10.61
N LYS A 60 -4.52 -12.26 -10.23
CA LYS A 60 -5.02 -13.64 -10.09
C LYS A 60 -6.12 -13.74 -9.05
N LEU A 61 -5.94 -13.07 -7.92
CA LEU A 61 -6.93 -13.08 -6.85
C LEU A 61 -8.22 -12.35 -7.28
N LEU A 62 -8.08 -11.17 -7.88
CA LEU A 62 -9.21 -10.39 -8.34
C LEU A 62 -9.99 -11.10 -9.45
N ASP A 63 -9.30 -11.75 -10.38
CA ASP A 63 -9.92 -12.52 -11.45
C ASP A 63 -10.68 -13.74 -10.91
N ALA A 64 -10.25 -14.26 -9.75
CA ALA A 64 -10.94 -15.35 -9.06
C ALA A 64 -12.13 -14.84 -8.21
N GLY A 65 -12.43 -13.55 -8.25
CA GLY A 65 -13.52 -12.94 -7.49
C GLY A 65 -13.19 -12.62 -6.05
N GLN A 66 -11.91 -12.63 -5.69
CA GLN A 66 -11.47 -12.36 -4.32
C GLN A 66 -11.02 -10.91 -4.16
N ASP A 67 -11.41 -10.28 -3.06
CA ASP A 67 -10.95 -8.94 -2.71
C ASP A 67 -9.47 -8.99 -2.34
N VAL A 68 -8.77 -7.87 -2.58
CA VAL A 68 -7.34 -7.75 -2.31
C VAL A 68 -7.05 -6.43 -1.61
N ILE A 69 -6.20 -6.48 -0.58
CA ILE A 69 -5.56 -5.31 -0.01
C ILE A 69 -4.17 -5.22 -0.60
N PHE A 70 -3.88 -4.13 -1.33
CA PHE A 70 -2.54 -3.88 -1.85
C PHE A 70 -1.82 -2.95 -0.88
N ASP A 71 -0.87 -3.51 -0.13
CA ASP A 71 -0.20 -2.82 0.97
C ASP A 71 1.16 -2.28 0.54
N SER A 72 1.18 -1.00 0.17
CA SER A 72 2.38 -0.23 -0.12
C SER A 72 2.11 1.20 0.33
N THR A 73 3.12 2.06 0.36
CA THR A 73 2.94 3.43 0.85
C THR A 73 2.07 4.28 -0.06
N ASN A 74 2.24 4.16 -1.39
CA ASN A 74 1.41 4.81 -2.43
C ASN A 74 1.18 6.30 -2.20
N VAL A 75 2.15 7.00 -1.62
CA VAL A 75 1.97 8.37 -1.14
C VAL A 75 1.81 9.39 -2.28
N ARG A 76 2.36 9.11 -3.45
CA ARG A 76 2.30 10.05 -4.58
C ARG A 76 1.23 9.64 -5.58
N ARG A 77 0.45 10.64 -6.02
CA ARG A 77 -0.61 10.43 -7.01
C ARG A 77 -0.09 9.75 -8.29
N LYS A 78 1.10 10.10 -8.75
CA LYS A 78 1.65 9.53 -9.99
C LYS A 78 1.86 8.03 -9.91
N TYR A 79 2.18 7.49 -8.72
CA TYR A 79 2.37 6.05 -8.55
C TYR A 79 1.04 5.30 -8.52
N ARG A 80 -0.03 5.97 -8.11
CA ARG A 80 -1.36 5.36 -8.04
C ARG A 80 -2.02 5.18 -9.39
N LYS A 81 -1.53 5.86 -10.42
CA LYS A 81 -2.09 5.73 -11.78
C LYS A 81 -2.01 4.30 -12.31
N ASP A 82 -0.99 3.54 -11.90
CA ASP A 82 -0.81 2.15 -12.36
C ASP A 82 -1.97 1.24 -11.96
N TYR A 83 -2.60 1.49 -10.81
CA TYR A 83 -3.74 0.68 -10.39
C TYR A 83 -4.93 0.84 -11.36
N PHE A 84 -5.11 2.03 -11.88
CA PHE A 84 -6.20 2.31 -12.83
C PHE A 84 -5.90 1.74 -14.22
N LYS A 85 -4.63 1.74 -14.63
CA LYS A 85 -4.22 1.16 -15.91
C LYS A 85 -4.29 -0.36 -15.89
N LYS A 86 -3.85 -0.97 -14.81
CA LYS A 86 -3.71 -2.43 -14.73
C LYS A 86 -5.00 -3.13 -14.35
N PHE A 87 -5.90 -2.44 -13.65
CA PHE A 87 -7.16 -3.03 -13.16
C PHE A 87 -8.37 -2.17 -13.55
N PRO A 88 -8.60 -1.93 -14.87
CA PRO A 88 -9.63 -0.99 -15.29
C PRO A 88 -11.05 -1.42 -14.94
N ASN A 89 -11.30 -2.74 -14.85
CA ASN A 89 -12.65 -3.29 -14.62
C ASN A 89 -12.87 -3.73 -13.18
N VAL A 90 -12.02 -3.29 -12.25
CA VAL A 90 -12.07 -3.67 -10.84
C VAL A 90 -12.50 -2.46 -10.02
N THR A 91 -13.41 -2.67 -9.06
CA THR A 91 -13.75 -1.65 -8.08
C THR A 91 -12.51 -1.32 -7.24
N LYS A 92 -12.14 -0.06 -7.16
CA LYS A 92 -10.94 0.40 -6.46
C LYS A 92 -11.31 1.36 -5.34
N VAL A 93 -10.84 1.03 -4.13
CA VAL A 93 -11.07 1.81 -2.92
C VAL A 93 -9.72 2.27 -2.38
N ALA A 94 -9.57 3.57 -2.17
CA ALA A 94 -8.40 4.10 -1.50
C ALA A 94 -8.61 4.04 0.01
N VAL A 95 -7.64 3.51 0.74
CA VAL A 95 -7.63 3.50 2.21
C VAL A 95 -6.49 4.40 2.65
N PHE A 96 -6.82 5.63 2.99
CA PHE A 96 -5.85 6.64 3.38
C PHE A 96 -5.68 6.65 4.89
N VAL A 97 -4.52 6.19 5.35
CA VAL A 97 -4.19 6.15 6.78
C VAL A 97 -3.43 7.44 7.12
N ASN A 98 -4.19 8.44 7.57
CA ASN A 98 -3.69 9.80 7.81
C ASN A 98 -3.30 9.97 9.28
N THR A 99 -2.17 9.39 9.66
CA THR A 99 -1.63 9.47 11.02
C THR A 99 -0.60 10.61 11.09
N PRO A 100 -0.61 11.43 12.15
CA PRO A 100 0.40 12.48 12.29
C PRO A 100 1.82 11.92 12.23
N ILE A 101 2.71 12.68 11.60
CA ILE A 101 4.09 12.21 11.33
C ILE A 101 4.84 11.81 12.60
N ASP A 102 4.65 12.56 13.69
CA ASP A 102 5.33 12.26 14.97
C ASP A 102 4.90 10.91 15.52
N GLU A 103 3.61 10.58 15.39
CA GLU A 103 3.09 9.28 15.81
C GLU A 103 3.62 8.17 14.91
N CYS A 104 3.75 8.42 13.60
CA CYS A 104 4.33 7.45 12.67
C CYS A 104 5.77 7.12 13.07
N LYS A 105 6.56 8.13 13.40
CA LYS A 105 7.94 7.95 13.84
C LYS A 105 8.03 7.18 15.15
N ARG A 106 7.13 7.49 16.09
CA ARG A 106 7.06 6.79 17.38
C ARG A 106 6.76 5.31 17.19
N ARG A 107 5.77 4.99 16.36
CA ARG A 107 5.39 3.61 16.06
C ARG A 107 6.51 2.88 15.33
N ASN A 108 7.16 3.56 14.38
CA ASN A 108 8.28 3.00 13.61
C ASN A 108 9.45 2.62 14.54
N ALA A 109 9.73 3.42 15.55
CA ALA A 109 10.82 3.15 16.49
C ALA A 109 10.60 1.86 17.29
N GLY A 110 9.36 1.42 17.47
CA GLY A 110 9.01 0.20 18.17
C GLY A 110 8.90 -1.05 17.30
N ARG A 111 9.17 -0.94 16.01
CA ARG A 111 9.07 -2.06 15.06
C ARG A 111 10.37 -2.82 14.96
N ASP A 112 10.29 -4.12 14.66
CA ASP A 112 11.48 -4.95 14.39
C ASP A 112 12.21 -4.45 13.14
N ARG A 113 11.45 -4.14 12.09
CA ARG A 113 11.99 -3.55 10.87
C ARG A 113 11.71 -2.06 10.88
N LYS A 114 12.76 -1.27 11.06
CA LYS A 114 12.66 0.18 11.17
C LYS A 114 13.07 0.86 9.87
N VAL A 115 12.35 1.93 9.54
CA VAL A 115 12.68 2.82 8.44
C VAL A 115 13.32 4.07 9.04
N PRO A 116 14.38 4.63 8.43
CA PRO A 116 14.97 5.87 8.94
C PRO A 116 13.96 7.02 9.02
N ASP A 117 14.02 7.82 10.08
CA ASP A 117 13.10 8.94 10.30
C ASP A 117 13.07 9.91 9.11
N GLU A 118 14.21 10.16 8.46
CA GLU A 118 14.26 11.05 7.31
C GLU A 118 13.46 10.53 6.12
N VAL A 119 13.33 9.20 5.97
CA VAL A 119 12.51 8.60 4.92
C VAL A 119 11.03 8.87 5.20
N ILE A 120 10.60 8.72 6.46
CA ILE A 120 9.23 9.01 6.86
C ILE A 120 8.91 10.49 6.63
N THR A 121 9.81 11.38 7.03
CA THR A 121 9.66 12.83 6.82
C THR A 121 9.51 13.15 5.34
N ARG A 122 10.37 12.58 4.49
CA ARG A 122 10.33 12.82 3.06
C ARG A 122 9.03 12.31 2.44
N MET A 123 8.59 11.11 2.81
CA MET A 123 7.35 10.55 2.30
C MET A 123 6.14 11.36 2.73
N ALA A 124 6.09 11.80 3.99
CA ALA A 124 5.01 12.64 4.49
C ALA A 124 4.94 13.98 3.75
N LYS A 125 6.10 14.57 3.47
CA LYS A 125 6.20 15.83 2.72
C LYS A 125 5.70 15.68 1.29
N ASN A 126 5.95 14.53 0.67
CA ASN A 126 5.58 14.25 -0.71
C ASN A 126 4.20 13.62 -0.86
N LEU A 127 3.50 13.38 0.24
CA LEU A 127 2.20 12.71 0.22
C LEU A 127 1.15 13.58 -0.46
N ASN A 128 0.47 12.99 -1.42
CA ASN A 128 -0.71 13.58 -2.05
C ASN A 128 -1.93 12.82 -1.50
N PRO A 129 -2.82 13.45 -0.72
CA PRO A 129 -4.04 12.78 -0.30
C PRO A 129 -4.85 12.29 -1.50
N PRO A 130 -5.51 11.14 -1.40
CA PRO A 130 -6.29 10.64 -2.53
C PRO A 130 -7.50 11.53 -2.80
N THR A 131 -7.87 11.65 -4.07
CA THR A 131 -9.02 12.45 -4.50
C THR A 131 -9.86 11.64 -5.48
N TYR A 132 -11.17 11.93 -5.51
CA TYR A 132 -12.10 11.16 -6.36
C TYR A 132 -11.83 11.32 -7.85
N ASP A 133 -11.20 12.44 -8.26
CA ASP A 133 -10.85 12.63 -9.67
C ASP A 133 -9.75 11.68 -10.15
N GLU A 134 -9.07 10.97 -9.24
CA GLU A 134 -8.15 9.90 -9.64
C GLU A 134 -8.88 8.68 -10.19
N GLY A 135 -10.15 8.47 -9.81
CA GLY A 135 -10.98 7.38 -10.29
C GLY A 135 -11.48 6.40 -9.22
N TRP A 136 -11.23 6.69 -7.94
CA TRP A 136 -11.66 5.83 -6.83
C TRP A 136 -13.18 5.76 -6.72
N GLN A 137 -13.71 4.55 -6.48
CA GLN A 137 -15.12 4.38 -6.15
C GLN A 137 -15.43 4.85 -4.74
N GLU A 138 -14.48 4.70 -3.83
CA GLU A 138 -14.59 5.14 -2.45
C GLU A 138 -13.22 5.55 -1.92
N ILE A 139 -13.21 6.53 -1.02
CA ILE A 139 -12.01 6.91 -0.27
C ILE A 139 -12.35 6.79 1.21
N ILE A 140 -11.64 5.89 1.90
CA ILE A 140 -11.78 5.69 3.34
C ILE A 140 -10.59 6.39 3.99
N GLU A 141 -10.86 7.30 4.91
CA GLU A 141 -9.79 7.94 5.67
C GLU A 141 -9.80 7.43 7.11
N ILE A 142 -8.62 7.03 7.57
CA ILE A 142 -8.41 6.54 8.93
C ILE A 142 -7.34 7.43 9.57
N SER A 143 -7.53 7.83 10.80
CA SER A 143 -6.56 8.66 11.53
C SER A 143 -6.18 8.05 12.89
#